data_f5f0665159ac3d773ef14ab85da3652e
#
_entry.id   f5f0665159ac3d773ef14ab85da3652e
#
_cell.length_a   1.000
_cell.length_b   1.000
_cell.length_c   1.000
_cell.angle_alpha   90.00
_cell.angle_beta   90.00
_cell.angle_gamma   90.00
#
_symmetry.space_group_name_H-M   'P 1'
#
loop_
_entity.id
_entity.type
_entity.pdbx_description
1 polymer ?
#
loop_
_entity_poly.entity_id
_entity_poly.type
_entity_poly.pdbx_seq_one_letter_code
_entity_poly.pdbx_strand_id
1 'polypeptide(L)'
;MENMELDNIQLQDNLSKSAKWAKYLAYITFASVVLSFLQLVFGIITNKGSIAGTVFSFIISTVITVILATNLLNFSKFTNLGLTNKDSVFFTQAFTHLKNYFVVIGVIFIILLALLALFFLVFTIVFITKH
;
A
#
# COMPACT_ATOMS: atom_id res chain seq x y z
N MET A 1 -32.76 16.21 -12.39
CA MET A 1 -31.67 16.33 -13.37
C MET A 1 -30.56 17.28 -12.91
N GLU A 2 -30.89 18.43 -12.39
CA GLU A 2 -29.90 19.40 -11.88
C GLU A 2 -29.04 18.80 -10.76
N ASN A 3 -29.65 18.03 -9.84
CA ASN A 3 -28.92 17.39 -8.74
C ASN A 3 -27.93 16.33 -9.24
N MET A 4 -28.26 15.63 -10.32
CA MET A 4 -27.36 14.65 -10.93
C MET A 4 -26.14 15.28 -11.58
N GLU A 5 -26.31 16.45 -12.22
CA GLU A 5 -25.19 17.18 -12.83
C GLU A 5 -24.25 17.73 -11.77
N LEU A 6 -24.80 18.31 -10.69
CA LEU A 6 -24.00 18.81 -9.57
C LEU A 6 -23.25 17.68 -8.88
N ASP A 7 -23.90 16.54 -8.66
CA ASP A 7 -23.27 15.36 -8.08
C ASP A 7 -22.15 14.83 -8.99
N ASN A 8 -22.35 14.85 -10.31
CA ASN A 8 -21.31 14.44 -11.26
C ASN A 8 -20.10 15.38 -11.25
N ILE A 9 -20.32 16.69 -11.12
CA ILE A 9 -19.23 17.66 -11.03
C ILE A 9 -18.45 17.46 -9.74
N GLN A 10 -19.14 17.28 -8.61
CA GLN A 10 -18.48 17.00 -7.33
C GLN A 10 -17.74 15.67 -7.36
N LEU A 11 -18.34 14.66 -7.95
CA LEU A 11 -17.72 13.35 -8.10
C LEU A 11 -16.45 13.43 -8.94
N GLN A 12 -16.50 14.17 -10.06
CA GLN A 12 -15.35 14.35 -10.93
C GLN A 12 -14.22 15.09 -10.21
N ASP A 13 -14.56 16.14 -9.45
CA ASP A 13 -13.58 16.89 -8.67
C ASP A 13 -12.94 16.00 -7.60
N ASN A 14 -13.76 15.24 -6.87
CA ASN A 14 -13.26 14.32 -5.84
C ASN A 14 -12.39 13.23 -6.44
N LEU A 15 -12.77 12.68 -7.59
CA LEU A 15 -11.98 11.66 -8.28
C LEU A 15 -10.64 12.22 -8.74
N SER A 16 -10.64 13.44 -9.29
CA SER A 16 -9.42 14.11 -9.72
C SER A 16 -8.46 14.34 -8.54
N LYS A 17 -8.99 14.81 -7.42
CA LYS A 17 -8.19 15.01 -6.19
C LYS A 17 -7.69 13.67 -5.65
N SER A 18 -8.54 12.64 -5.64
CA SER A 18 -8.14 11.30 -5.18
C SER A 18 -7.04 10.72 -6.05
N ALA A 19 -7.12 10.89 -7.37
CA ALA A 19 -6.09 10.44 -8.30
C ALA A 19 -4.76 11.14 -8.05
N LYS A 20 -4.81 12.45 -7.78
CA LYS A 20 -3.62 13.25 -7.48
C LYS A 20 -2.95 12.78 -6.18
N TRP A 21 -3.76 12.57 -5.13
CA TRP A 21 -3.24 12.09 -3.85
C TRP A 21 -2.71 10.67 -3.98
N ALA A 22 -3.37 9.80 -4.75
CA ALA A 22 -2.89 8.44 -5.00
C ALA A 22 -1.53 8.45 -5.69
N LYS A 23 -1.32 9.36 -6.63
CA LYS A 23 -0.04 9.54 -7.31
C LYS A 23 1.05 9.98 -6.33
N TYR A 24 0.74 10.94 -5.46
CA TYR A 24 1.69 11.40 -4.43
C TYR A 24 2.03 10.27 -3.45
N LEU A 25 1.03 9.52 -3.00
CA LEU A 25 1.25 8.38 -2.12
C LEU A 25 2.12 7.31 -2.78
N ALA A 26 1.91 7.06 -4.07
CA ALA A 26 2.74 6.12 -4.82
C ALA A 26 4.20 6.57 -4.85
N TYR A 27 4.45 7.84 -5.08
CA TYR A 27 5.82 8.38 -5.07
C TYR A 27 6.44 8.29 -3.69
N ILE A 28 5.69 8.61 -2.63
CA ILE A 28 6.16 8.46 -1.25
C ILE A 28 6.49 6.99 -0.96
N THR A 29 5.65 6.08 -1.45
CA THR A 29 5.86 4.64 -1.28
C THR A 29 7.14 4.18 -1.99
N PHE A 30 7.40 4.66 -3.21
CA PHE A 30 8.64 4.38 -3.91
C PHE A 30 9.86 4.97 -3.18
N ALA A 31 9.73 6.17 -2.62
CA ALA A 31 10.79 6.77 -1.81
C ALA A 31 11.12 5.92 -0.58
N SER A 32 10.11 5.28 0.01
CA SER A 32 10.33 4.38 1.16
C SER A 32 11.15 3.16 0.76
N VAL A 33 11.05 2.68 -0.49
CA VAL A 33 11.89 1.58 -0.99
C VAL A 33 13.36 2.00 -1.01
N VAL A 34 13.62 3.23 -1.46
CA VAL A 34 15.00 3.77 -1.48
C VAL A 34 15.56 3.84 -0.06
N LEU A 35 14.77 4.34 0.88
CA LEU A 35 15.17 4.40 2.29
C LEU A 35 15.44 3.01 2.86
N SER A 36 14.59 2.03 2.52
CA SER A 36 14.77 0.64 2.95
C SER A 36 16.06 0.05 2.38
N PHE A 37 16.39 0.37 1.13
CA PHE A 37 17.64 -0.07 0.52
C PHE A 37 18.86 0.51 1.25
N LEU A 38 18.81 1.80 1.60
CA LEU A 38 19.88 2.43 2.38
C LEU A 38 20.04 1.76 3.75
N GLN A 39 18.93 1.43 4.40
CA GLN A 39 18.97 0.70 5.67
C GLN A 39 19.56 -0.69 5.51
N LEU A 40 19.25 -1.38 4.41
CA LEU A 40 19.83 -2.69 4.11
C LEU A 40 21.36 -2.60 3.96
N VAL A 41 21.83 -1.64 3.16
CA VAL A 41 23.26 -1.43 2.93
C VAL A 41 23.97 -1.11 4.25
N PHE A 42 23.37 -0.22 5.04
CA PHE A 42 23.93 0.16 6.34
C PHE A 42 23.98 -1.04 7.29
N GLY A 43 22.93 -1.85 7.31
CA GLY A 43 22.87 -3.06 8.14
C GLY A 43 23.95 -4.08 7.77
N ILE A 44 24.21 -4.25 6.46
CA ILE A 44 25.26 -5.14 5.98
C ILE A 44 26.65 -4.63 6.39
N ILE A 45 26.89 -3.32 6.25
CA ILE A 45 28.16 -2.70 6.60
C ILE A 45 28.45 -2.82 8.10
N THR A 46 27.41 -2.60 8.93
CA THR A 46 27.58 -2.69 10.39
C THR A 46 27.59 -4.12 10.90
N ASN A 47 27.29 -5.09 10.05
CA ASN A 47 27.34 -6.53 10.36
C ASN A 47 26.52 -6.93 11.60
N LYS A 48 25.37 -6.26 11.77
CA LYS A 48 24.47 -6.53 12.89
C LYS A 48 23.40 -7.52 12.45
N GLY A 49 23.51 -8.76 12.90
CA GLY A 49 22.51 -9.79 12.69
C GLY A 49 22.75 -10.64 11.45
N SER A 50 21.75 -11.43 11.08
CA SER A 50 21.81 -12.35 9.93
C SER A 50 21.63 -11.57 8.62
N ILE A 51 22.65 -11.61 7.78
CA ILE A 51 22.60 -10.97 6.45
C ILE A 51 21.49 -11.60 5.60
N ALA A 52 21.36 -12.94 5.64
CA ALA A 52 20.34 -13.66 4.88
C ALA A 52 18.94 -13.24 5.27
N GLY A 53 18.65 -13.14 6.58
CA GLY A 53 17.34 -12.70 7.07
C GLY A 53 17.02 -11.26 6.68
N THR A 54 18.02 -10.37 6.76
CA THR A 54 17.85 -8.97 6.39
C THR A 54 17.55 -8.81 4.90
N VAL A 55 18.28 -9.52 4.04
CA VAL A 55 18.06 -9.48 2.59
C VAL A 55 16.69 -10.07 2.23
N PHE A 56 16.31 -11.18 2.86
CA PHE A 56 15.01 -11.83 2.61
C PHE A 56 13.87 -10.89 3.00
N SER A 57 13.96 -10.27 4.18
CA SER A 57 12.97 -9.29 4.65
C SER A 57 12.86 -8.11 3.69
N PHE A 58 13.98 -7.60 3.22
CA PHE A 58 14.01 -6.49 2.27
C PHE A 58 13.31 -6.87 0.95
N ILE A 59 13.58 -8.06 0.42
CA ILE A 59 12.98 -8.52 -0.83
C ILE A 59 11.45 -8.58 -0.69
N ILE A 60 10.95 -9.21 0.38
CA ILE A 60 9.50 -9.32 0.62
C ILE A 60 8.88 -7.94 0.76
N SER A 61 9.47 -7.06 1.57
CA SER A 61 8.98 -5.71 1.79
C SER A 61 8.94 -4.92 0.49
N THR A 62 9.98 -5.03 -0.34
CA THR A 62 10.06 -4.33 -1.62
C THR A 62 8.98 -4.80 -2.59
N VAL A 63 8.75 -6.13 -2.68
CA VAL A 63 7.72 -6.69 -3.56
C VAL A 63 6.35 -6.15 -3.17
N ILE A 64 6.02 -6.20 -1.87
CA ILE A 64 4.73 -5.70 -1.38
C ILE A 64 4.59 -4.20 -1.69
N THR A 65 5.62 -3.43 -1.42
CA THR A 65 5.61 -1.98 -1.62
C THR A 65 5.42 -1.63 -3.10
N VAL A 66 6.12 -2.33 -4.00
CA VAL A 66 5.99 -2.11 -5.45
C VAL A 66 4.57 -2.44 -5.93
N ILE A 67 3.98 -3.55 -5.43
CA ILE A 67 2.60 -3.91 -5.79
C ILE A 67 1.64 -2.79 -5.35
N LEU A 68 1.77 -2.32 -4.11
CA LEU A 68 0.91 -1.25 -3.60
C LEU A 68 1.07 0.04 -4.39
N ALA A 69 2.30 0.45 -4.67
CA ALA A 69 2.59 1.68 -5.41
C ALA A 69 2.08 1.59 -6.84
N THR A 70 2.25 0.44 -7.50
CA THR A 70 1.77 0.23 -8.87
C THR A 70 0.25 0.32 -8.94
N ASN A 71 -0.46 -0.27 -7.97
CA ASN A 71 -1.92 -0.17 -7.92
C ASN A 71 -2.37 1.28 -7.73
N LEU A 72 -1.71 2.05 -6.89
CA LEU A 72 -2.02 3.47 -6.71
C LEU A 72 -1.77 4.28 -7.97
N LEU A 73 -0.64 4.04 -8.66
CA LEU A 73 -0.33 4.73 -9.91
C LEU A 73 -1.34 4.39 -11.00
N ASN A 74 -1.72 3.12 -11.11
CA ASN A 74 -2.71 2.69 -12.09
C ASN A 74 -4.08 3.27 -11.77
N PHE A 75 -4.48 3.33 -10.51
CA PHE A 75 -5.70 4.00 -10.11
C PHE A 75 -5.68 5.46 -10.57
N SER A 76 -4.60 6.19 -10.29
CA SER A 76 -4.44 7.59 -10.70
C SER A 76 -4.52 7.74 -12.22
N LYS A 77 -3.78 6.90 -12.95
CA LYS A 77 -3.72 6.94 -14.40
C LYS A 77 -5.09 6.69 -15.04
N PHE A 78 -5.77 5.62 -14.64
CA PHE A 78 -7.06 5.26 -15.23
C PHE A 78 -8.16 6.24 -14.81
N THR A 79 -8.10 6.80 -13.60
CA THR A 79 -9.03 7.84 -13.18
C THR A 79 -8.88 9.08 -14.05
N ASN A 80 -7.65 9.52 -14.30
CA ASN A 80 -7.40 10.68 -15.16
C ASN A 80 -7.82 10.41 -16.61
N LEU A 81 -7.58 9.20 -17.12
CA LEU A 81 -8.02 8.82 -18.47
C LEU A 81 -9.55 8.82 -18.56
N GLY A 82 -10.22 8.32 -17.54
CA GLY A 82 -11.69 8.31 -17.49
C GLY A 82 -12.26 9.72 -17.46
N LEU A 83 -11.65 10.62 -16.70
CA LEU A 83 -12.07 12.03 -16.61
C LEU A 83 -11.83 12.76 -17.94
N THR A 84 -10.70 12.51 -18.60
CA THR A 84 -10.34 13.17 -19.85
C THR A 84 -11.21 12.66 -21.01
N ASN A 85 -11.39 11.35 -21.11
CA ASN A 85 -12.11 10.73 -22.23
C ASN A 85 -13.59 10.54 -21.97
N LYS A 86 -14.05 10.79 -20.74
CA LYS A 86 -15.44 10.58 -20.30
C LYS A 86 -15.93 9.17 -20.56
N ASP A 87 -15.05 8.17 -20.33
CA ASP A 87 -15.33 6.76 -20.59
C ASP A 87 -15.39 6.01 -19.27
N SER A 88 -16.52 5.35 -19.02
CA SER A 88 -16.75 4.59 -17.79
C SER A 88 -15.86 3.35 -17.67
N VAL A 89 -15.34 2.83 -18.78
CA VAL A 89 -14.44 1.65 -18.77
C VAL A 89 -13.16 1.98 -18.00
N PHE A 90 -12.61 3.18 -18.17
CA PHE A 90 -11.41 3.59 -17.44
C PHE A 90 -11.66 3.69 -15.94
N PHE A 91 -12.84 4.17 -15.53
CA PHE A 91 -13.20 4.21 -14.11
C PHE A 91 -13.31 2.81 -13.51
N THR A 92 -13.87 1.86 -14.25
CA THR A 92 -13.94 0.47 -13.82
C THR A 92 -12.55 -0.10 -13.59
N GLN A 93 -11.64 0.16 -14.52
CA GLN A 93 -10.23 -0.27 -14.37
C GLN A 93 -9.56 0.41 -13.19
N ALA A 94 -9.80 1.72 -13.01
CA ALA A 94 -9.25 2.47 -11.88
C ALA A 94 -9.70 1.88 -10.54
N PHE A 95 -10.99 1.62 -10.39
CA PHE A 95 -11.53 1.04 -9.17
C PHE A 95 -11.06 -0.39 -8.94
N THR A 96 -10.80 -1.16 -10.00
CA THR A 96 -10.21 -2.49 -9.87
C THR A 96 -8.82 -2.41 -9.23
N HIS A 97 -7.98 -1.47 -9.65
CA HIS A 97 -6.66 -1.28 -9.05
C HIS A 97 -6.76 -0.77 -7.61
N LEU A 98 -7.70 0.11 -7.34
CA LEU A 98 -7.95 0.59 -5.98
C LEU A 98 -8.41 -0.55 -5.07
N LYS A 99 -9.32 -1.39 -5.56
CA LYS A 99 -9.77 -2.58 -4.84
C LYS A 99 -8.58 -3.50 -4.54
N ASN A 100 -7.73 -3.75 -5.52
CA ASN A 100 -6.56 -4.62 -5.35
C ASN A 100 -5.61 -4.05 -4.30
N TYR A 101 -5.43 -2.73 -4.29
CA TYR A 101 -4.64 -2.05 -3.27
C TYR A 101 -5.20 -2.32 -1.87
N PHE A 102 -6.51 -2.14 -1.68
CA PHE A 102 -7.15 -2.39 -0.39
C PHE A 102 -7.12 -3.86 0.01
N VAL A 103 -7.27 -4.77 -0.94
CA VAL A 103 -7.19 -6.21 -0.67
C VAL A 103 -5.80 -6.57 -0.14
N VAL A 104 -4.74 -6.07 -0.78
CA VAL A 104 -3.37 -6.34 -0.34
C VAL A 104 -3.14 -5.78 1.06
N ILE A 105 -3.55 -4.54 1.31
CA ILE A 105 -3.42 -3.93 2.63
C ILE A 105 -4.22 -4.71 3.66
N GLY A 106 -5.46 -5.10 3.34
CA GLY A 106 -6.32 -5.86 4.24
C GLY A 106 -5.71 -7.20 4.63
N VAL A 107 -5.15 -7.92 3.66
CA VAL A 107 -4.47 -9.21 3.92
C VAL A 107 -3.27 -8.99 4.83
N ILE A 108 -2.47 -7.95 4.56
CA ILE A 108 -1.31 -7.63 5.41
C ILE A 108 -1.75 -7.31 6.84
N PHE A 109 -2.80 -6.51 7.02
CA PHE A 109 -3.33 -6.19 8.35
C PHE A 109 -3.84 -7.43 9.08
N ILE A 110 -4.52 -8.34 8.38
CA ILE A 110 -5.00 -9.59 8.98
C ILE A 110 -3.82 -10.43 9.48
N ILE A 111 -2.79 -10.56 8.66
CA ILE A 111 -1.58 -11.31 9.02
C ILE A 111 -0.89 -10.66 10.23
N LEU A 112 -0.75 -9.33 10.22
CA LEU A 112 -0.13 -8.60 11.34
C LEU A 112 -0.91 -8.77 12.63
N LEU A 113 -2.25 -8.69 12.56
CA LEU A 113 -3.10 -8.88 13.75
C LEU A 113 -2.99 -10.31 14.27
N ALA A 114 -2.94 -11.31 13.40
CA ALA A 114 -2.78 -12.70 13.80
C ALA A 114 -1.44 -12.91 14.50
N LEU A 115 -0.35 -12.36 13.94
CA LEU A 115 0.97 -12.45 14.55
C LEU A 115 1.02 -11.73 15.89
N LEU A 116 0.39 -10.56 15.99
CA LEU A 116 0.32 -9.81 17.23
C LEU A 116 -0.44 -10.60 18.30
N ALA A 117 -1.57 -11.22 17.95
CA ALA A 117 -2.35 -12.05 18.86
C ALA A 117 -1.53 -13.25 19.35
N LEU A 118 -0.82 -13.93 18.45
CA LEU A 118 0.07 -15.03 18.83
C LEU A 118 1.18 -14.57 19.78
N PHE A 119 1.78 -13.42 19.49
CA PHE A 119 2.82 -12.84 20.35
C PHE A 119 2.30 -12.58 21.76
N PHE A 120 1.12 -11.97 21.88
CA PHE A 120 0.51 -11.72 23.18
C PHE A 120 0.19 -13.01 23.92
N LEU A 121 -0.29 -14.03 23.20
CA LEU A 121 -0.61 -15.32 23.78
C LEU A 121 0.65 -16.00 24.34
N VAL A 122 1.73 -16.02 23.57
CA VAL A 122 3.01 -16.61 23.99
C VAL A 122 3.57 -15.82 25.17
N PHE A 123 3.53 -14.50 25.11
CA PHE A 123 4.02 -13.64 26.21
C PHE A 123 3.24 -13.91 27.50
N THR A 124 1.94 -14.03 27.44
CA THR A 124 1.08 -14.32 28.60
C THR A 124 1.44 -15.69 29.19
N ILE A 125 1.59 -16.72 28.35
CA ILE A 125 1.94 -18.06 28.81
C ILE A 125 3.32 -18.05 29.49
N VAL A 126 4.30 -17.40 28.88
CA VAL A 126 5.65 -17.30 29.45
C VAL A 126 5.63 -16.54 30.79
N PHE A 127 4.86 -15.47 30.86
CA PHE A 127 4.74 -14.68 32.09
C PHE A 127 4.11 -15.49 33.22
N ILE A 128 3.05 -16.26 32.91
CA ILE A 128 2.37 -17.09 33.92
C ILE A 128 3.27 -18.24 34.37
N THR A 129 4.01 -18.88 33.45
CA THR A 129 4.88 -20.00 33.81
C THR A 129 6.11 -19.60 34.61
N LYS A 130 6.55 -18.33 34.52
CA LYS A 130 7.69 -17.83 35.29
C LYS A 130 7.30 -17.37 36.70
N HIS A 131 6.02 -17.17 36.93
CA HIS A 131 5.48 -16.75 38.22
C HIS A 131 4.49 -17.76 38.77
#